data_8c3f2eb4bb56d329abee4a4da74f6b99
#
_entry.id   8c3f2eb4bb56d329abee4a4da74f6b99
#
_cell.length_a   1.000
_cell.length_b   1.000
_cell.length_c   1.000
_cell.angle_alpha   90.00
_cell.angle_beta   90.00
_cell.angle_gamma   90.00
#
_symmetry.space_group_name_H-M   'P 1'
#
loop_
_entity.id
_entity.type
_entity.pdbx_description
1 polymer ?
#
loop_
_entity_poly.entity_id
_entity_poly.type
_entity_poly.pdbx_seq_one_letter_code
_entity_poly.pdbx_strand_id
1 'polypeptide(L)'
;YSWLLFGVTLISKGFSVFSCKKKYKECVLKLNTNKDNIQKMLSFASFSFIGNIGFILRNQGVNIVINIFFGSAINAARGIAYQVSSQISSFAGNFQMAAAPQITKSYAHGDLQRMRSLIYKSSKYSFCLLFLVALPIAINPSPLLELWLDTPPLYSDKFLQLAIIVSL
;
A
#
# COMPACT_ATOMS: atom_id res chain seq x y z
N TYR A 1 -12.78 -6.36 -21.69
CA TYR A 1 -12.56 -5.53 -20.48
C TYR A 1 -11.13 -4.98 -20.44
N SER A 2 -10.10 -5.80 -20.59
CA SER A 2 -8.68 -5.39 -20.55
C SER A 2 -8.31 -4.34 -21.62
N TRP A 3 -8.83 -4.47 -22.83
CA TRP A 3 -8.62 -3.50 -23.91
C TRP A 3 -9.24 -2.13 -23.62
N LEU A 4 -10.40 -2.10 -22.97
CA LEU A 4 -11.04 -0.85 -22.55
C LEU A 4 -10.21 -0.14 -21.47
N LEU A 5 -9.72 -0.88 -20.48
CA LEU A 5 -8.84 -0.33 -19.44
C LEU A 5 -7.52 0.21 -20.04
N PHE A 6 -6.95 -0.52 -20.99
CA PHE A 6 -5.75 -0.06 -21.69
C PHE A 6 -6.01 1.22 -22.48
N GLY A 7 -7.13 1.31 -23.20
CA GLY A 7 -7.52 2.53 -23.92
C GLY A 7 -7.73 3.73 -22.99
N VAL A 8 -8.45 3.56 -21.88
CA VAL A 8 -8.69 4.61 -20.90
C VAL A 8 -7.38 5.09 -20.24
N THR A 9 -6.48 4.17 -19.90
CA THR A 9 -5.18 4.53 -19.32
C THR A 9 -4.28 5.26 -20.31
N LEU A 10 -4.25 4.88 -21.57
CA LEU A 10 -3.53 5.60 -22.62
C LEU A 10 -4.05 7.03 -22.82
N ILE A 11 -5.38 7.19 -22.91
CA ILE A 11 -6.02 8.49 -23.09
C ILE A 11 -5.72 9.39 -21.89
N SER A 12 -5.89 8.90 -20.66
CA SER A 12 -5.65 9.70 -19.45
C SER A 12 -4.17 10.07 -19.29
N LYS A 13 -3.23 9.19 -19.63
CA LYS A 13 -1.79 9.50 -19.64
C LYS A 13 -1.42 10.47 -20.75
N GLY A 14 -1.96 10.29 -21.95
CA GLY A 14 -1.76 11.22 -23.07
C GLY A 14 -2.27 12.63 -22.73
N PHE A 15 -3.46 12.74 -22.16
CA PHE A 15 -4.03 14.00 -21.72
C PHE A 15 -3.20 14.67 -20.62
N SER A 16 -2.70 13.90 -19.65
CA SER A 16 -1.83 14.40 -18.58
C SER A 16 -0.52 14.96 -19.14
N VAL A 17 0.14 14.25 -20.06
CA VAL A 17 1.37 14.70 -20.71
C VAL A 17 1.14 15.95 -21.56
N PHE A 18 0.04 15.99 -22.32
CA PHE A 18 -0.32 17.15 -23.14
C PHE A 18 -0.60 18.39 -22.27
N SER A 19 -1.38 18.23 -21.20
CA SER A 19 -1.71 19.31 -20.26
C SER A 19 -0.46 19.80 -19.52
N CYS A 20 0.45 18.89 -19.13
CA CYS A 20 1.69 19.23 -18.47
C CYS A 20 2.60 20.06 -19.40
N LYS A 21 2.78 19.64 -20.66
CA LYS A 21 3.57 20.39 -21.65
C LYS A 21 2.99 21.77 -21.95
N LYS A 22 1.67 21.89 -21.99
CA LYS A 22 1.00 23.18 -22.27
C LYS A 22 1.08 24.15 -21.10
N LYS A 23 1.01 23.65 -19.86
CA LYS A 23 0.91 24.48 -18.65
C LYS A 23 2.26 24.80 -18.01
N TYR A 24 3.26 23.92 -18.19
CA TYR A 24 4.56 24.06 -17.54
C TYR A 24 5.69 24.01 -18.56
N LYS A 25 6.39 25.13 -18.73
CA LYS A 25 7.56 25.26 -19.64
C LYS A 25 8.76 24.40 -19.20
N GLU A 26 8.77 23.97 -17.95
CA GLU A 26 9.81 23.14 -17.34
C GLU A 26 9.65 21.64 -17.68
N CYS A 27 8.47 21.23 -18.17
CA CYS A 27 8.22 19.87 -18.62
C CYS A 27 8.85 19.58 -19.99
N VAL A 28 10.17 19.67 -20.07
CA VAL A 28 10.92 19.29 -21.27
C VAL A 28 11.43 17.88 -21.09
N LEU A 29 10.94 16.96 -21.93
CA LEU A 29 11.49 15.61 -22.03
C LEU A 29 12.90 15.69 -22.68
N LYS A 30 13.92 15.97 -21.87
CA LYS A 30 15.34 15.83 -22.28
C LYS A 30 15.81 14.46 -21.78
N LEU A 31 16.20 13.61 -22.69
CA LEU A 31 16.96 12.39 -22.40
C LEU A 31 18.35 12.83 -21.93
N ASN A 32 18.51 13.02 -20.62
CA ASN A 32 19.81 13.32 -20.04
C ASN A 32 20.54 11.99 -19.78
N THR A 33 21.45 11.65 -20.68
CA THR A 33 22.24 10.41 -20.67
C THR A 33 23.50 10.54 -19.80
N ASN A 34 23.44 11.30 -18.71
CA ASN A 34 24.57 11.36 -17.80
C ASN A 34 24.75 10.00 -17.11
N LYS A 35 25.90 9.34 -17.36
CA LYS A 35 26.22 8.00 -16.85
C LYS A 35 26.11 7.91 -15.32
N ASP A 36 26.55 8.95 -14.59
CA ASP A 36 26.50 8.98 -13.12
C ASP A 36 25.05 8.96 -12.59
N ASN A 37 24.16 9.69 -13.22
CA ASN A 37 22.74 9.71 -12.83
C ASN A 37 22.08 8.37 -13.14
N ILE A 38 22.37 7.77 -14.30
CA ILE A 38 21.87 6.45 -14.68
C ILE A 38 22.38 5.40 -13.69
N GLN A 39 23.65 5.42 -13.33
CA GLN A 39 24.21 4.45 -12.37
C GLN A 39 23.56 4.58 -10.99
N LYS A 40 23.35 5.79 -10.47
CA LYS A 40 22.65 6.03 -9.21
C LYS A 40 21.21 5.55 -9.25
N MET A 41 20.50 5.82 -10.34
CA MET A 41 19.12 5.34 -10.55
C MET A 41 19.07 3.82 -10.65
N LEU A 42 20.01 3.19 -11.35
CA LEU A 42 20.08 1.74 -11.49
C LEU A 42 20.37 1.05 -10.15
N SER A 43 21.31 1.61 -9.38
CA SER A 43 21.62 1.13 -8.03
C SER A 43 20.38 1.19 -7.12
N PHE A 44 19.70 2.35 -7.08
CA PHE A 44 18.47 2.51 -6.30
C PHE A 44 17.37 1.55 -6.76
N ALA A 45 17.17 1.43 -8.08
CA ALA A 45 16.19 0.52 -8.65
C ALA A 45 16.51 -0.95 -8.31
N SER A 46 17.79 -1.35 -8.34
CA SER A 46 18.20 -2.72 -8.00
C SER A 46 17.91 -3.06 -6.53
N PHE A 47 18.22 -2.17 -5.60
CA PHE A 47 17.88 -2.37 -4.19
C PHE A 47 16.37 -2.45 -3.96
N SER A 48 15.61 -1.56 -4.59
CA SER A 48 14.15 -1.57 -4.52
C SER A 48 13.56 -2.83 -5.14
N PHE A 49 14.15 -3.32 -6.23
CA PHE A 49 13.73 -4.54 -6.91
C PHE A 49 13.94 -5.79 -6.03
N ILE A 50 15.11 -5.92 -5.40
CA ILE A 50 15.39 -7.03 -4.47
C ILE A 50 14.41 -7.00 -3.29
N GLY A 51 14.17 -5.84 -2.70
CA GLY A 51 13.20 -5.69 -1.61
C GLY A 51 11.77 -6.09 -2.01
N ASN A 52 11.34 -5.66 -3.20
CA ASN A 52 10.02 -6.01 -3.73
C ASN A 52 9.89 -7.49 -4.06
N ILE A 53 10.94 -8.13 -4.61
CA ILE A 53 10.95 -9.58 -4.83
C ILE A 53 10.79 -10.32 -3.50
N GLY A 54 11.54 -9.95 -2.46
CA GLY A 54 11.40 -10.55 -1.14
C GLY A 54 9.97 -10.44 -0.59
N PHE A 55 9.34 -9.29 -0.75
CA PHE A 55 7.96 -9.07 -0.33
C PHE A 55 6.96 -9.95 -1.13
N ILE A 56 7.13 -10.04 -2.45
CA ILE A 56 6.27 -10.88 -3.31
C ILE A 56 6.46 -12.36 -2.97
N LEU A 57 7.71 -12.83 -2.85
CA LEU A 57 8.01 -14.21 -2.51
C LEU A 57 7.42 -14.60 -1.14
N ARG A 58 7.53 -13.74 -0.14
CA ARG A 58 6.89 -13.94 1.16
C ARG A 58 5.38 -14.14 1.01
N ASN A 59 4.71 -13.24 0.34
CA ASN A 59 3.25 -13.27 0.23
C ASN A 59 2.75 -14.45 -0.62
N GLN A 60 3.37 -14.67 -1.78
CA GLN A 60 2.99 -15.78 -2.67
C GLN A 60 3.44 -17.14 -2.11
N GLY A 61 4.61 -17.20 -1.46
CA GLY A 61 5.08 -18.41 -0.78
C GLY A 61 4.11 -18.89 0.29
N VAL A 62 3.62 -17.98 1.12
CA VAL A 62 2.60 -18.32 2.13
C VAL A 62 1.31 -18.82 1.48
N ASN A 63 0.84 -18.19 0.38
CA ASN A 63 -0.33 -18.65 -0.36
C ASN A 63 -0.16 -20.09 -0.90
N ILE A 64 1.01 -20.37 -1.47
CA ILE A 64 1.32 -21.71 -2.02
C ILE A 64 1.34 -22.75 -0.89
N VAL A 65 2.04 -22.47 0.20
CA VAL A 65 2.14 -23.39 1.35
C VAL A 65 0.75 -23.67 1.92
N ILE A 66 -0.06 -22.63 2.18
CA ILE A 66 -1.42 -22.83 2.71
C ILE A 66 -2.27 -23.64 1.73
N ASN A 67 -2.19 -23.37 0.44
CA ASN A 67 -2.98 -24.10 -0.55
C ASN A 67 -2.59 -25.59 -0.64
N ILE A 68 -1.29 -25.91 -0.53
CA ILE A 68 -0.81 -27.30 -0.57
C ILE A 68 -1.21 -28.07 0.69
N PHE A 69 -1.03 -27.49 1.87
CA PHE A 69 -1.22 -28.23 3.14
C PHE A 69 -2.67 -28.15 3.68
N PHE A 70 -3.39 -27.09 3.40
CA PHE A 70 -4.72 -26.83 3.99
C PHE A 70 -5.84 -26.70 2.95
N GLY A 71 -5.50 -26.67 1.67
CA GLY A 71 -6.44 -26.60 0.58
C GLY A 71 -6.93 -25.18 0.25
N SER A 72 -7.66 -25.10 -0.85
CA SER A 72 -8.11 -23.84 -1.44
C SER A 72 -9.12 -23.06 -0.57
N ALA A 73 -9.96 -23.76 0.18
CA ALA A 73 -10.97 -23.12 1.04
C ALA A 73 -10.32 -22.29 2.15
N ILE A 74 -9.30 -22.81 2.80
CA ILE A 74 -8.57 -22.10 3.86
C ILE A 74 -7.74 -20.95 3.27
N ASN A 75 -7.15 -21.15 2.09
CA ASN A 75 -6.46 -20.08 1.40
C ASN A 75 -7.40 -18.94 0.99
N ALA A 76 -8.64 -19.25 0.57
CA ALA A 76 -9.67 -18.27 0.30
C ALA A 76 -10.06 -17.47 1.57
N ALA A 77 -10.29 -18.16 2.70
CA ALA A 77 -10.57 -17.52 3.98
C ALA A 77 -9.47 -16.52 4.40
N ARG A 78 -8.19 -16.93 4.25
CA ARG A 78 -7.05 -16.04 4.48
C ARG A 78 -7.04 -14.86 3.51
N GLY A 79 -7.32 -15.10 2.23
CA GLY A 79 -7.36 -14.03 1.22
C GLY A 79 -8.40 -12.95 1.53
N ILE A 80 -9.58 -13.35 1.98
CA ILE A 80 -10.65 -12.45 2.43
C ILE A 80 -10.18 -11.64 3.65
N ALA A 81 -9.64 -12.30 4.66
CA ALA A 81 -9.12 -11.65 5.85
C ALA A 81 -8.02 -10.63 5.52
N TYR A 82 -7.10 -10.99 4.63
CA TYR A 82 -6.05 -10.10 4.17
C TYR A 82 -6.60 -8.88 3.40
N GLN A 83 -7.63 -9.08 2.58
CA GLN A 83 -8.27 -7.99 1.84
C GLN A 83 -8.90 -6.96 2.78
N VAL A 84 -9.65 -7.40 3.80
CA VAL A 84 -10.23 -6.50 4.81
C VAL A 84 -9.14 -5.78 5.59
N SER A 85 -8.17 -6.52 6.12
CA SER A 85 -7.05 -5.95 6.88
C SER A 85 -6.25 -4.93 6.07
N SER A 86 -6.02 -5.18 4.78
CA SER A 86 -5.30 -4.24 3.91
C SER A 86 -6.09 -2.95 3.67
N GLN A 87 -7.41 -3.02 3.56
CA GLN A 87 -8.25 -1.82 3.45
C GLN A 87 -8.21 -0.98 4.74
N ILE A 88 -8.29 -1.63 5.90
CA ILE A 88 -8.16 -0.95 7.19
C ILE A 88 -6.80 -0.26 7.31
N SER A 89 -5.71 -0.96 6.97
CA SER A 89 -4.35 -0.42 6.99
C SER A 89 -4.15 0.74 6.00
N SER A 90 -4.88 0.75 4.90
CA SER A 90 -4.83 1.82 3.89
C SER A 90 -5.24 3.18 4.44
N PHE A 91 -6.16 3.23 5.41
CA PHE A 91 -6.53 4.49 6.07
C PHE A 91 -5.32 5.12 6.78
N ALA A 92 -4.59 4.34 7.56
CA ALA A 92 -3.39 4.81 8.23
C ALA A 92 -2.28 5.18 7.22
N GLY A 93 -2.10 4.36 6.18
CA GLY A 93 -1.13 4.60 5.11
C GLY A 93 -1.40 5.90 4.35
N ASN A 94 -2.64 6.19 4.00
CA ASN A 94 -3.02 7.43 3.32
C ASN A 94 -2.74 8.66 4.18
N PHE A 95 -2.99 8.57 5.50
CA PHE A 95 -2.66 9.65 6.43
C PHE A 95 -1.14 9.88 6.51
N GLN A 96 -0.35 8.82 6.60
CA GLN A 96 1.11 8.91 6.61
C GLN A 96 1.65 9.48 5.29
N MET A 97 1.07 9.09 4.17
CA MET A 97 1.45 9.60 2.85
C MET A 97 1.20 11.10 2.71
N ALA A 98 0.12 11.62 3.32
CA ALA A 98 -0.15 13.06 3.36
C ALA A 98 0.86 13.84 4.24
N ALA A 99 1.42 13.21 5.27
CA ALA A 99 2.43 13.83 6.13
C ALA A 99 3.86 13.78 5.54
N ALA A 100 4.16 12.82 4.68
CA ALA A 100 5.49 12.57 4.12
C ALA A 100 6.15 13.79 3.45
N PRO A 101 5.45 14.60 2.61
CA PRO A 101 6.08 15.78 1.99
C PRO A 101 6.54 16.82 3.01
N GLN A 102 5.78 17.01 4.10
CA GLN A 102 6.16 17.97 5.14
C GLN A 102 7.36 17.49 5.96
N ILE A 103 7.44 16.18 6.24
CA ILE A 103 8.58 15.55 6.91
C ILE A 103 9.84 15.72 6.05
N THR A 104 9.75 15.41 4.76
CA THR A 104 10.86 15.56 3.81
C THR A 104 11.32 17.02 3.69
N LYS A 105 10.37 17.95 3.63
CA LYS A 105 10.68 19.39 3.58
C LYS A 105 11.40 19.86 4.84
N SER A 106 10.92 19.46 6.03
CA SER A 106 11.56 19.82 7.31
C SER A 106 12.98 19.25 7.39
N TYR A 107 13.20 18.03 6.92
CA TYR A 107 14.53 17.43 6.83
C TYR A 107 15.47 18.22 5.91
N ALA A 108 15.00 18.58 4.71
CA ALA A 108 15.76 19.33 3.74
C ALA A 108 16.17 20.74 4.23
N HIS A 109 15.36 21.35 5.09
CA HIS A 109 15.67 22.63 5.74
C HIS A 109 16.54 22.52 7.01
N GLY A 110 16.89 21.29 7.42
CA GLY A 110 17.65 21.06 8.65
C GLY A 110 16.86 21.21 9.95
N ASP A 111 15.56 21.43 9.88
CA ASP A 111 14.68 21.54 11.05
C ASP A 111 14.32 20.14 11.58
N LEU A 112 15.29 19.52 12.25
CA LEU A 112 15.15 18.17 12.80
C LEU A 112 14.11 18.10 13.93
N GLN A 113 13.92 19.18 14.68
CA GLN A 113 12.93 19.21 15.76
C GLN A 113 11.50 19.14 15.19
N ARG A 114 11.21 19.93 14.18
CA ARG A 114 9.92 19.90 13.48
C ARG A 114 9.70 18.54 12.79
N MET A 115 10.73 18.01 12.12
CA MET A 115 10.66 16.69 11.50
C MET A 115 10.28 15.61 12.52
N ARG A 116 10.95 15.54 13.67
CA ARG A 116 10.63 14.57 14.74
C ARG A 116 9.22 14.75 15.29
N SER A 117 8.79 15.99 15.50
CA SER A 117 7.42 16.28 15.95
C SER A 117 6.37 15.80 14.94
N LEU A 118 6.61 16.01 13.63
CA LEU A 118 5.73 15.54 12.57
C LEU A 118 5.67 14.00 12.50
N ILE A 119 6.82 13.33 12.59
CA ILE A 119 6.88 11.87 12.64
C ILE A 119 6.08 11.33 13.84
N TYR A 120 6.34 11.86 15.03
CA TYR A 120 5.63 11.42 16.23
C TYR A 120 4.11 11.62 16.13
N LYS A 121 3.69 12.82 15.70
CA LYS A 121 2.26 13.13 15.53
C LYS A 121 1.61 12.25 14.46
N SER A 122 2.25 12.07 13.30
CA SER A 122 1.69 11.24 12.23
C SER A 122 1.57 9.78 12.65
N SER A 123 2.57 9.23 13.34
CA SER A 123 2.51 7.86 13.88
C SER A 123 1.40 7.70 14.91
N LYS A 124 1.30 8.63 15.85
CA LYS A 124 0.25 8.62 16.88
C LYS A 124 -1.16 8.68 16.27
N TYR A 125 -1.39 9.60 15.35
CA TYR A 125 -2.72 9.74 14.73
C TYR A 125 -3.05 8.58 13.80
N SER A 126 -2.06 8.05 13.04
CA SER A 126 -2.24 6.86 12.24
C SER A 126 -2.64 5.65 13.09
N PHE A 127 -1.97 5.46 14.23
CA PHE A 127 -2.32 4.40 15.17
C PHE A 127 -3.73 4.58 15.73
N CYS A 128 -4.08 5.80 16.19
CA CYS A 128 -5.43 6.07 16.70
C CYS A 128 -6.53 5.81 15.65
N LEU A 129 -6.31 6.23 14.40
CA LEU A 129 -7.24 6.00 13.30
C LEU A 129 -7.39 4.50 13.01
N LEU A 130 -6.27 3.79 12.92
CA LEU A 130 -6.26 2.35 12.67
C LEU A 130 -6.95 1.61 13.81
N PHE A 131 -6.64 1.94 15.07
CA PHE A 131 -7.22 1.33 16.25
C PHE A 131 -8.74 1.55 16.34
N LEU A 132 -9.21 2.76 16.03
CA LEU A 132 -10.63 3.09 16.05
C LEU A 132 -11.44 2.23 15.06
N VAL A 133 -10.90 1.96 13.88
CA VAL A 133 -11.56 1.13 12.86
C VAL A 133 -11.33 -0.36 13.11
N ALA A 134 -10.12 -0.73 13.50
CA ALA A 134 -9.71 -2.11 13.69
C ALA A 134 -10.33 -2.77 14.92
N LEU A 135 -10.49 -2.01 16.03
CA LEU A 135 -10.97 -2.55 17.29
C LEU A 135 -12.38 -3.18 17.20
N PRO A 136 -13.42 -2.50 16.70
CA PRO A 136 -14.75 -3.09 16.60
C PRO A 136 -14.77 -4.33 15.69
N ILE A 137 -13.99 -4.33 14.62
CA ILE A 137 -13.90 -5.45 13.68
C ILE A 137 -13.14 -6.63 14.31
N ALA A 138 -12.09 -6.36 15.09
CA ALA A 138 -11.34 -7.40 15.80
C ALA A 138 -12.15 -8.09 16.88
N ILE A 139 -13.03 -7.35 17.59
CA ILE A 139 -13.91 -7.91 18.63
C ILE A 139 -14.97 -8.80 18.00
N ASN A 140 -15.61 -8.36 16.92
CA ASN A 140 -16.70 -9.10 16.30
C ASN A 140 -16.62 -9.03 14.75
N PRO A 141 -15.80 -9.87 14.11
CA PRO A 141 -15.60 -9.88 12.66
C PRO A 141 -16.78 -10.46 11.88
N SER A 142 -17.58 -11.35 12.50
CA SER A 142 -18.62 -12.11 11.80
C SER A 142 -19.68 -11.23 11.15
N PRO A 143 -20.27 -10.20 11.81
CA PRO A 143 -21.26 -9.34 11.15
C PRO A 143 -20.75 -8.62 9.92
N LEU A 144 -19.48 -8.21 9.92
CA LEU A 144 -18.86 -7.57 8.76
C LEU A 144 -18.70 -8.55 7.60
N LEU A 145 -18.26 -9.76 7.91
CA LEU A 145 -18.04 -10.79 6.89
C LEU A 145 -19.36 -11.30 6.31
N GLU A 146 -20.40 -11.48 7.13
CA GLU A 146 -21.74 -11.90 6.70
C GLU A 146 -22.41 -10.82 5.84
N LEU A 147 -22.27 -9.53 6.22
CA LEU A 147 -22.81 -8.42 5.43
C LEU A 147 -22.16 -8.33 4.04
N TRP A 148 -20.89 -8.71 3.94
CA TRP A 148 -20.14 -8.58 2.70
C TRP A 148 -20.20 -9.82 1.81
N LEU A 149 -20.14 -11.03 2.39
CA LEU A 149 -20.03 -12.28 1.64
C LEU A 149 -21.27 -13.18 1.70
N ASP A 150 -22.30 -12.82 2.48
CA ASP A 150 -23.49 -13.65 2.75
C ASP A 150 -23.12 -14.99 3.42
N THR A 151 -22.21 -15.76 2.81
CA THR A 151 -21.69 -17.02 3.35
C THR A 151 -20.16 -17.01 3.39
N PRO A 152 -19.55 -16.50 4.49
CA PRO A 152 -18.10 -16.45 4.59
C PRO A 152 -17.50 -17.87 4.71
N PRO A 153 -16.33 -18.14 4.09
CA PRO A 153 -15.61 -19.40 4.26
C PRO A 153 -15.25 -19.69 5.72
N LEU A 154 -15.16 -20.99 6.05
CA LEU A 154 -14.80 -21.43 7.39
C LEU A 154 -13.48 -20.82 7.85
N TYR A 155 -13.42 -20.37 9.11
CA TYR A 155 -12.26 -19.69 9.74
C TYR A 155 -11.92 -18.30 9.22
N SER A 156 -12.70 -17.68 8.33
CA SER A 156 -12.46 -16.31 7.87
C SER A 156 -12.43 -15.29 9.02
N ASP A 157 -13.26 -15.48 10.03
CA ASP A 157 -13.35 -14.68 11.25
C ASP A 157 -12.03 -14.71 12.03
N LYS A 158 -11.49 -15.90 12.26
CA LYS A 158 -10.22 -16.09 13.00
C LYS A 158 -9.02 -15.53 12.25
N PHE A 159 -8.97 -15.75 10.94
CA PHE A 159 -7.93 -15.16 10.09
C PHE A 159 -8.02 -13.64 10.10
N LEU A 160 -9.22 -13.06 10.08
CA LEU A 160 -9.42 -11.61 10.12
C LEU A 160 -8.95 -11.03 11.46
N GLN A 161 -9.33 -11.65 12.58
CA GLN A 161 -8.87 -11.23 13.91
C GLN A 161 -7.34 -11.22 13.99
N LEU A 162 -6.69 -12.31 13.57
CA LEU A 162 -5.23 -12.40 13.56
C LEU A 162 -4.58 -11.35 12.63
N ALA A 163 -5.15 -11.15 11.44
CA ALA A 163 -4.63 -10.18 10.48
C ALA A 163 -4.72 -8.74 11.01
N ILE A 164 -5.81 -8.40 11.72
CA ILE A 164 -5.98 -7.08 12.35
C ILE A 164 -4.99 -6.90 13.50
N ILE A 165 -4.84 -7.88 14.38
CA ILE A 165 -3.88 -7.83 15.50
C ILE A 165 -2.45 -7.62 14.99
N VAL A 166 -2.08 -8.28 13.88
CA VAL A 166 -0.75 -8.11 13.28
C VAL A 166 -0.58 -6.74 12.61
N SER A 167 -1.67 -6.09 12.20
CA SER A 167 -1.62 -4.77 11.54
C SER A 167 -1.61 -3.58 12.52
N LEU A 168 -1.96 -3.79 13.78
CA LEU A 168 -1.88 -2.81 14.88
C LEU A 168 -0.46 -2.67 15.43
#